data_a6461e132c0084b39bfa9c82e3a0b60e
#
_entry.id   a6461e132c0084b39bfa9c82e3a0b60e
#
_cell.length_a   1.000
_cell.length_b   1.000
_cell.length_c   1.000
_cell.angle_alpha   90.00
_cell.angle_beta   90.00
_cell.angle_gamma   90.00
#
_symmetry.space_group_name_H-M   'P 1'
#
loop_
_entity.id
_entity.type
_entity.pdbx_description
1 polymer ?
#
loop_
_entity_poly.entity_id
_entity_poly.type
_entity_poly.pdbx_seq_one_letter_code
_entity_poly.pdbx_strand_id
1 'polypeptide(L)'
;MPSSRKLVSLPRPPEHAADDGMDRCGQTGKLTRVARATNACSTTSQGSGWMAFGGIADFTIQTAVSGGSGIIAGGANVLPRLCVKVWNLWCEGKYDEAMQLQKVLSTGDWVLTKYAIAGTKYGIESEHGYGGYPRRPLQKLSSEQEEVIRKGIAEAMEVEKSLPDVR
;
A
#
# COMPACT_ATOMS: atom_id res chain seq x y z
N MET A 1 -32.95 19.37 15.55
CA MET A 1 -32.95 19.31 14.08
C MET A 1 -31.54 19.60 13.62
N PRO A 2 -30.81 18.67 13.01
CA PRO A 2 -29.47 18.96 12.51
C PRO A 2 -29.57 19.69 11.17
N SER A 3 -28.82 20.78 11.07
CA SER A 3 -28.67 21.67 9.93
C SER A 3 -28.23 20.91 8.69
N SER A 4 -28.99 20.98 7.61
CA SER A 4 -28.64 20.49 6.29
C SER A 4 -27.40 21.24 5.77
N ARG A 5 -26.24 20.60 5.77
CA ARG A 5 -25.06 21.12 5.04
C ARG A 5 -25.37 21.06 3.54
N LYS A 6 -25.49 22.21 2.92
CA LYS A 6 -25.55 22.31 1.46
C LYS A 6 -24.28 21.70 0.86
N LEU A 7 -24.43 20.63 0.08
CA LEU A 7 -23.37 20.12 -0.76
C LEU A 7 -23.00 21.20 -1.79
N VAL A 8 -21.81 21.74 -1.65
CA VAL A 8 -21.21 22.57 -2.70
C VAL A 8 -20.70 21.63 -3.76
N SER A 9 -21.22 21.72 -4.98
CA SER A 9 -20.67 21.00 -6.12
C SER A 9 -19.25 21.48 -6.40
N LEU A 10 -18.27 20.64 -6.12
CA LEU A 10 -16.88 20.94 -6.42
C LEU A 10 -16.65 20.84 -7.93
N PRO A 11 -15.84 21.73 -8.52
CA PRO A 11 -15.50 21.67 -9.94
C PRO A 11 -14.78 20.34 -10.25
N ARG A 12 -14.98 19.80 -11.47
CA ARG A 12 -14.21 18.65 -11.96
C ARG A 12 -12.72 18.97 -11.84
N PRO A 13 -11.91 18.00 -11.37
CA PRO A 13 -10.47 18.19 -11.42
C PRO A 13 -10.04 18.40 -12.88
N PRO A 14 -9.01 19.22 -13.13
CA PRO A 14 -8.48 19.38 -14.48
C PRO A 14 -8.04 18.02 -15.05
N GLU A 15 -8.17 17.84 -16.36
CA GLU A 15 -7.88 16.58 -17.07
C GLU A 15 -6.51 15.97 -16.74
N HIS A 16 -5.54 16.79 -16.32
CA HIS A 16 -4.23 16.33 -15.86
C HIS A 16 -4.17 15.72 -14.46
N ALA A 17 -5.24 15.79 -13.67
CA ALA A 17 -5.28 15.18 -12.34
C ALA A 17 -5.40 13.65 -12.39
N ALA A 18 -5.91 13.12 -13.50
CA ALA A 18 -6.02 11.67 -13.71
C ALA A 18 -4.69 10.99 -14.03
N ASP A 19 -3.77 11.72 -14.65
CA ASP A 19 -2.45 11.19 -15.06
C ASP A 19 -1.43 11.19 -13.90
N ASP A 20 -1.60 12.07 -12.92
CA ASP A 20 -0.70 12.16 -11.76
C ASP A 20 -1.01 11.15 -10.63
N GLY A 21 -2.12 10.45 -10.72
CA GLY A 21 -2.63 9.63 -9.60
C GLY A 21 -1.93 8.30 -9.40
N MET A 22 -1.47 7.66 -10.46
CA MET A 22 -1.00 6.28 -10.39
C MET A 22 0.51 6.12 -10.43
N ASP A 23 1.23 7.06 -10.99
CA ASP A 23 2.61 6.79 -11.40
C ASP A 23 3.69 7.17 -10.39
N ARG A 24 3.41 7.88 -9.33
CA ARG A 24 4.47 8.38 -8.43
C ARG A 24 4.08 8.56 -6.97
N CYS A 25 2.98 8.03 -6.52
CA CYS A 25 2.58 8.12 -5.11
C CYS A 25 3.54 7.39 -4.16
N GLY A 26 4.32 6.47 -4.70
CA GLY A 26 4.97 5.44 -3.93
C GLY A 26 6.18 5.86 -3.13
N GLN A 27 6.85 6.92 -3.42
CA GLN A 27 8.22 6.98 -2.91
C GLN A 27 8.59 8.10 -1.96
N THR A 28 7.80 9.13 -1.79
CA THR A 28 8.22 10.21 -0.88
C THR A 28 7.08 11.12 -0.49
N GLY A 29 6.27 10.75 0.50
CA GLY A 29 5.43 11.72 1.17
C GLY A 29 4.39 12.44 0.29
N LYS A 30 4.05 11.89 -0.87
CA LYS A 30 3.04 12.47 -1.78
C LYS A 30 1.60 12.16 -1.34
N LEU A 31 1.40 11.79 -0.08
CA LEU A 31 0.08 11.66 0.53
C LEU A 31 -0.75 12.95 0.39
N THR A 32 -0.10 14.11 0.34
CA THR A 32 -0.75 15.37 0.01
C THR A 32 -1.46 15.33 -1.35
N ARG A 33 -0.94 14.59 -2.34
CA ARG A 33 -1.62 14.42 -3.63
C ARG A 33 -2.86 13.56 -3.49
N VAL A 34 -2.78 12.47 -2.70
CA VAL A 34 -3.94 11.63 -2.39
C VAL A 34 -5.00 12.48 -1.71
N ALA A 35 -4.66 13.20 -0.65
CA ALA A 35 -5.60 14.06 0.07
C ALA A 35 -6.22 15.15 -0.82
N ARG A 36 -5.43 15.79 -1.68
CA ARG A 36 -5.95 16.80 -2.62
C ARG A 36 -6.88 16.18 -3.67
N ALA A 37 -6.52 15.03 -4.20
CA ALA A 37 -7.31 14.34 -5.20
C ALA A 37 -8.62 13.82 -4.60
N THR A 38 -8.60 13.23 -3.40
CA THR A 38 -9.82 12.79 -2.70
C THR A 38 -10.73 13.96 -2.34
N ASN A 39 -10.16 15.10 -1.95
CA ASN A 39 -10.96 16.32 -1.70
C ASN A 39 -11.61 16.86 -2.97
N ALA A 40 -10.88 16.84 -4.10
CA ALA A 40 -11.40 17.32 -5.38
C ALA A 40 -12.46 16.40 -5.99
N CYS A 41 -12.34 15.09 -5.73
CA CYS A 41 -13.22 14.04 -6.23
C CYS A 41 -14.09 13.47 -5.11
N SER A 42 -14.50 14.30 -4.11
CA SER A 42 -15.26 13.80 -2.97
C SER A 42 -16.47 13.00 -3.44
N THR A 43 -16.54 11.78 -2.94
CA THR A 43 -17.59 10.84 -3.32
C THR A 43 -18.88 11.20 -2.59
N THR A 44 -19.98 11.19 -3.30
CA THR A 44 -21.30 11.15 -2.67
C THR A 44 -21.50 9.79 -1.98
N SER A 45 -22.55 9.64 -1.20
CA SER A 45 -22.91 8.35 -0.57
C SER A 45 -23.01 7.17 -1.55
N GLN A 46 -23.14 7.45 -2.83
CA GLN A 46 -23.19 6.43 -3.90
C GLN A 46 -21.84 6.19 -4.57
N GLY A 47 -20.81 6.97 -4.20
CA GLY A 47 -19.50 6.93 -4.83
C GLY A 47 -19.44 7.60 -6.20
N SER A 48 -18.30 8.18 -6.53
CA SER A 48 -18.07 8.77 -7.85
C SER A 48 -17.47 7.78 -8.86
N GLY A 49 -17.12 6.56 -8.42
CA GLY A 49 -16.33 5.61 -9.18
C GLY A 49 -14.84 5.93 -9.22
N TRP A 50 -14.42 7.05 -8.65
CA TRP A 50 -13.01 7.44 -8.58
C TRP A 50 -12.38 6.99 -7.28
N MET A 51 -11.15 6.44 -7.36
CA MET A 51 -10.40 5.92 -6.21
C MET A 51 -8.95 6.38 -6.28
N ALA A 52 -8.37 6.67 -5.10
CA ALA A 52 -6.96 6.99 -4.95
C ALA A 52 -6.26 5.91 -4.11
N PHE A 53 -5.19 5.35 -4.64
CA PHE A 53 -4.43 4.31 -3.97
C PHE A 53 -3.01 4.77 -3.63
N GLY A 54 -2.51 4.38 -2.46
CA GLY A 54 -1.09 4.45 -2.15
C GLY A 54 -0.31 3.37 -2.93
N GLY A 55 0.95 3.64 -3.26
CA GLY A 55 1.77 2.75 -4.11
C GLY A 55 2.73 1.84 -3.35
N ILE A 56 2.83 1.95 -2.03
CA ILE A 56 3.72 1.17 -1.17
C ILE A 56 2.97 0.78 0.10
N ALA A 57 3.19 -0.43 0.62
CA ALA A 57 2.48 -0.93 1.78
C ALA A 57 2.98 -0.36 3.11
N ASP A 58 4.19 0.22 3.15
CA ASP A 58 4.79 0.81 4.34
C ASP A 58 4.01 2.00 4.92
N PHE A 59 3.12 2.62 4.15
CA PHE A 59 2.26 3.73 4.59
C PHE A 59 0.75 3.49 4.35
N THR A 60 0.28 2.27 4.54
CA THR A 60 -1.14 1.90 4.34
C THR A 60 -2.07 2.77 5.19
N ILE A 61 -1.81 2.88 6.49
CA ILE A 61 -2.63 3.70 7.40
C ILE A 61 -2.56 5.18 7.02
N GLN A 62 -1.40 5.71 6.69
CA GLN A 62 -1.23 7.10 6.28
C GLN A 62 -2.02 7.40 5.00
N THR A 63 -2.10 6.44 4.08
CA THR A 63 -2.97 6.56 2.90
C THR A 63 -4.44 6.64 3.29
N ALA A 64 -4.88 5.79 4.22
CA ALA A 64 -6.26 5.80 4.71
C ALA A 64 -6.59 7.13 5.42
N VAL A 65 -5.71 7.63 6.29
CA VAL A 65 -5.85 8.95 6.95
C VAL A 65 -5.95 10.08 5.94
N SER A 66 -5.24 9.99 4.82
CA SER A 66 -5.28 10.96 3.73
C SER A 66 -6.53 10.85 2.85
N GLY A 67 -7.46 9.93 3.17
CA GLY A 67 -8.69 9.70 2.42
C GLY A 67 -8.51 8.77 1.22
N GLY A 68 -7.40 8.04 1.11
CA GLY A 68 -7.17 7.07 0.06
C GLY A 68 -8.07 5.85 0.17
N SER A 69 -8.28 5.18 -0.95
CA SER A 69 -9.21 4.05 -1.10
C SER A 69 -8.56 2.69 -0.84
N GLY A 70 -7.25 2.66 -0.67
CA GLY A 70 -6.50 1.42 -0.46
C GLY A 70 -5.04 1.55 -0.90
N ILE A 71 -4.40 0.39 -1.08
CA ILE A 71 -2.99 0.27 -1.47
C ILE A 71 -2.88 -0.65 -2.68
N ILE A 72 -2.04 -0.27 -3.65
CA ILE A 72 -1.57 -1.13 -4.74
C ILE A 72 -0.04 -1.18 -4.63
N ALA A 73 0.49 -2.19 -3.95
CA ALA A 73 1.89 -2.27 -3.59
C ALA A 73 2.56 -3.58 -4.02
N GLY A 74 3.84 -3.49 -4.34
CA GLY A 74 4.66 -4.68 -4.63
C GLY A 74 4.73 -5.63 -3.45
N GLY A 75 4.89 -5.12 -2.22
CA GLY A 75 4.92 -5.90 -0.98
C GLY A 75 3.66 -6.73 -0.73
N ALA A 76 2.50 -6.31 -1.24
CA ALA A 76 1.26 -7.07 -1.14
C ALA A 76 1.31 -8.44 -1.88
N ASN A 77 2.27 -8.65 -2.77
CA ASN A 77 2.50 -9.97 -3.37
C ASN A 77 3.27 -10.91 -2.43
N VAL A 78 3.96 -10.38 -1.44
CA VAL A 78 4.74 -11.14 -0.45
C VAL A 78 3.96 -11.29 0.86
N LEU A 79 3.25 -10.23 1.27
CA LEU A 79 2.56 -10.09 2.55
C LEU A 79 1.07 -9.73 2.36
N PRO A 80 0.29 -10.50 1.57
CA PRO A 80 -1.09 -10.15 1.24
C PRO A 80 -2.02 -10.11 2.45
N ARG A 81 -1.91 -11.11 3.35
CA ARG A 81 -2.78 -11.21 4.53
C ARG A 81 -2.53 -10.07 5.51
N LEU A 82 -1.26 -9.75 5.74
CA LEU A 82 -0.85 -8.66 6.61
C LEU A 82 -1.33 -7.30 6.07
N CYS A 83 -1.19 -7.06 4.77
CA CYS A 83 -1.70 -5.84 4.13
C CYS A 83 -3.22 -5.68 4.33
N VAL A 84 -3.99 -6.73 4.07
CA VAL A 84 -5.45 -6.71 4.24
C VAL A 84 -5.82 -6.58 5.71
N LYS A 85 -5.11 -7.27 6.62
CA LYS A 85 -5.39 -7.18 8.06
C LYS A 85 -5.21 -5.77 8.60
N VAL A 86 -4.13 -5.08 8.22
CA VAL A 86 -3.89 -3.67 8.60
C VAL A 86 -5.03 -2.77 8.12
N TRP A 87 -5.43 -2.92 6.85
CA TRP A 87 -6.53 -2.14 6.29
C TRP A 87 -7.86 -2.39 7.00
N ASN A 88 -8.21 -3.66 7.22
CA ASN A 88 -9.46 -4.03 7.87
C ASN A 88 -9.54 -3.52 9.31
N LEU A 89 -8.47 -3.68 10.10
CA LEU A 89 -8.40 -3.15 11.47
C LEU A 89 -8.61 -1.63 11.49
N TRP A 90 -8.01 -0.92 10.55
CA TRP A 90 -8.23 0.53 10.41
C TRP A 90 -9.68 0.86 10.13
N CYS A 91 -10.31 0.17 9.18
CA CYS A 91 -11.72 0.37 8.84
C CYS A 91 -12.68 -0.01 9.99
N GLU A 92 -12.30 -0.98 10.82
CA GLU A 92 -13.05 -1.39 12.03
C GLU A 92 -12.87 -0.42 13.20
N GLY A 93 -12.02 0.61 13.09
CA GLY A 93 -11.71 1.55 14.16
C GLY A 93 -10.75 1.00 15.24
N LYS A 94 -10.11 -0.15 15.00
CA LYS A 94 -9.11 -0.77 15.87
C LYS A 94 -7.72 -0.18 15.60
N TYR A 95 -7.59 1.12 15.83
CA TYR A 95 -6.43 1.90 15.40
C TYR A 95 -5.11 1.44 16.06
N ASP A 96 -5.13 1.10 17.35
CA ASP A 96 -3.92 0.67 18.05
C ASP A 96 -3.38 -0.65 17.49
N GLU A 97 -4.25 -1.63 17.24
CA GLU A 97 -3.88 -2.90 16.62
C GLU A 97 -3.38 -2.69 15.19
N ALA A 98 -4.08 -1.85 14.42
CA ALA A 98 -3.67 -1.50 13.06
C ALA A 98 -2.27 -0.87 13.03
N MET A 99 -2.00 0.06 13.95
CA MET A 99 -0.69 0.72 14.04
C MET A 99 0.44 -0.24 14.44
N GLN A 100 0.18 -1.21 15.33
CA GLN A 100 1.19 -2.21 15.66
C GLN A 100 1.54 -3.09 14.45
N LEU A 101 0.53 -3.59 13.73
CA LEU A 101 0.78 -4.38 12.53
C LEU A 101 1.38 -3.55 11.39
N GLN A 102 1.02 -2.26 11.27
CA GLN A 102 1.64 -1.36 10.28
C GLN A 102 3.14 -1.22 10.50
N LYS A 103 3.63 -1.19 11.75
CA LYS A 103 5.08 -1.13 12.01
C LYS A 103 5.80 -2.35 11.46
N VAL A 104 5.25 -3.54 11.69
CA VAL A 104 5.79 -4.79 11.16
C VAL A 104 5.74 -4.79 9.63
N LEU A 105 4.60 -4.42 9.05
CA LEU A 105 4.42 -4.32 7.60
C LEU A 105 5.42 -3.33 6.99
N SER A 106 5.57 -2.15 7.58
CA SER A 106 6.49 -1.11 7.09
C SER A 106 7.95 -1.58 7.10
N THR A 107 8.37 -2.29 8.14
CA THR A 107 9.72 -2.83 8.22
C THR A 107 9.98 -3.87 7.12
N GLY A 108 9.05 -4.79 6.92
CA GLY A 108 9.18 -5.83 5.87
C GLY A 108 9.11 -5.25 4.46
N ASP A 109 8.15 -4.36 4.19
CA ASP A 109 7.98 -3.75 2.88
C ASP A 109 9.15 -2.82 2.50
N TRP A 110 9.73 -2.10 3.47
CA TRP A 110 10.90 -1.26 3.26
C TRP A 110 12.09 -2.03 2.71
N VAL A 111 12.35 -3.22 3.24
CA VAL A 111 13.46 -4.08 2.77
C VAL A 111 13.22 -4.51 1.33
N LEU A 112 11.99 -4.88 0.96
CA LEU A 112 11.63 -5.20 -0.42
C LEU A 112 11.79 -3.99 -1.33
N THR A 113 11.27 -2.83 -0.91
CA THR A 113 11.29 -1.58 -1.66
C THR A 113 12.71 -1.09 -1.93
N LYS A 114 13.63 -1.25 -0.99
CA LYS A 114 15.06 -0.90 -1.15
C LYS A 114 15.70 -1.57 -2.37
N TYR A 115 15.28 -2.78 -2.69
CA TYR A 115 15.77 -3.54 -3.85
C TYR A 115 14.77 -3.55 -5.02
N ALA A 116 13.72 -2.74 -4.92
CA ALA A 116 12.71 -2.53 -5.95
C ALA A 116 12.13 -3.85 -6.50
N ILE A 117 11.97 -3.94 -7.81
CA ILE A 117 11.38 -5.11 -8.47
C ILE A 117 12.16 -6.40 -8.17
N ALA A 118 13.49 -6.33 -8.12
CA ALA A 118 14.30 -7.50 -7.83
C ALA A 118 14.07 -8.04 -6.41
N GLY A 119 13.94 -7.13 -5.42
CA GLY A 119 13.64 -7.46 -4.03
C GLY A 119 12.26 -8.11 -3.87
N THR A 120 11.24 -7.50 -4.46
CA THR A 120 9.88 -8.05 -4.40
C THR A 120 9.81 -9.43 -5.07
N LYS A 121 10.44 -9.61 -6.25
CA LYS A 121 10.47 -10.90 -6.93
C LYS A 121 11.20 -11.97 -6.13
N TYR A 122 12.30 -11.61 -5.48
CA TYR A 122 13.00 -12.53 -4.59
C TYR A 122 12.13 -12.90 -3.37
N GLY A 123 11.44 -11.93 -2.74
CA GLY A 123 10.51 -12.20 -1.65
C GLY A 123 9.41 -13.18 -2.05
N ILE A 124 8.83 -13.03 -3.25
CA ILE A 124 7.84 -13.97 -3.79
C ILE A 124 8.47 -15.35 -3.99
N GLU A 125 9.66 -15.43 -4.61
CA GLU A 125 10.32 -16.69 -4.90
C GLU A 125 10.70 -17.44 -3.61
N SER A 126 11.26 -16.73 -2.61
CA SER A 126 11.70 -17.34 -1.36
C SER A 126 10.56 -17.86 -0.49
N GLU A 127 9.41 -17.17 -0.50
CA GLU A 127 8.30 -17.47 0.41
C GLU A 127 7.17 -18.29 -0.24
N HIS A 128 6.99 -18.13 -1.54
CA HIS A 128 5.86 -18.73 -2.27
C HIS A 128 6.31 -19.68 -3.39
N GLY A 129 7.60 -19.79 -3.67
CA GLY A 129 8.16 -20.72 -4.64
C GLY A 129 7.92 -20.36 -6.11
N TYR A 130 7.56 -19.09 -6.40
CA TYR A 130 7.39 -18.61 -7.77
C TYR A 130 7.85 -17.15 -7.89
N GLY A 131 8.00 -16.66 -9.13
CA GLY A 131 8.38 -15.27 -9.38
C GLY A 131 9.66 -15.14 -10.19
N GLY A 132 10.66 -15.89 -9.83
CA GLY A 132 11.95 -15.94 -10.53
C GLY A 132 12.69 -14.60 -10.54
N TYR A 133 13.58 -14.43 -11.49
CA TYR A 133 14.40 -13.22 -11.61
C TYR A 133 13.68 -12.11 -12.38
N PRO A 134 14.08 -10.84 -12.17
CA PRO A 134 13.57 -9.74 -12.97
C PRO A 134 14.01 -9.88 -14.43
N ARG A 135 13.22 -9.29 -15.35
CA ARG A 135 13.58 -9.21 -16.77
C ARG A 135 14.69 -8.18 -16.97
N ARG A 136 15.53 -8.40 -17.97
CA ARG A 136 16.51 -7.40 -18.41
C ARG A 136 15.81 -6.08 -18.77
N PRO A 137 16.42 -4.93 -18.48
CA PRO A 137 17.80 -4.69 -18.03
C PRO A 137 18.06 -4.84 -16.52
N LEU A 138 17.04 -5.19 -15.72
CA LEU A 138 17.19 -5.34 -14.27
C LEU A 138 18.12 -6.53 -13.94
N GLN A 139 18.96 -6.30 -12.93
CA GLN A 139 19.94 -7.29 -12.49
C GLN A 139 19.35 -8.27 -11.46
N LYS A 140 19.87 -9.48 -11.44
CA LYS A 140 19.66 -10.42 -10.35
C LYS A 140 20.33 -9.88 -9.08
N LEU A 141 19.74 -10.16 -7.93
CA LEU A 141 20.35 -9.86 -6.63
C LEU A 141 21.60 -10.71 -6.39
N SER A 142 22.55 -10.18 -5.62
CA SER A 142 23.64 -10.98 -5.06
C SER A 142 23.14 -11.81 -3.88
N SER A 143 23.89 -12.87 -3.53
CA SER A 143 23.55 -13.72 -2.39
C SER A 143 23.49 -12.95 -1.07
N GLU A 144 24.34 -11.93 -0.90
CA GLU A 144 24.31 -11.05 0.26
C GLU A 144 23.04 -10.21 0.32
N GLN A 145 22.57 -9.71 -0.83
CA GLN A 145 21.32 -8.94 -0.92
C GLN A 145 20.10 -9.83 -0.66
N GLU A 146 20.10 -11.05 -1.19
CA GLU A 146 19.08 -12.06 -0.92
C GLU A 146 18.98 -12.37 0.58
N GLU A 147 20.12 -12.53 1.26
CA GLU A 147 20.17 -12.78 2.71
C GLU A 147 19.64 -11.58 3.52
N VAL A 148 19.98 -10.36 3.12
CA VAL A 148 19.45 -9.14 3.77
C VAL A 148 17.93 -9.09 3.65
N ILE A 149 17.38 -9.39 2.49
CA ILE A 149 15.93 -9.41 2.28
C ILE A 149 15.29 -10.50 3.15
N ARG A 150 15.81 -11.73 3.10
CA ARG A 150 15.27 -12.86 3.86
C ARG A 150 15.19 -12.56 5.36
N LYS A 151 16.26 -11.98 5.92
CA LYS A 151 16.28 -11.57 7.33
C LYS A 151 15.33 -10.41 7.60
N GLY A 152 15.27 -9.45 6.70
CA GLY A 152 14.47 -8.24 6.92
C GLY A 152 12.97 -8.46 6.81
N ILE A 153 12.51 -9.47 6.07
CA ILE A 153 11.08 -9.81 5.99
C ILE A 153 10.64 -10.86 7.03
N ALA A 154 11.56 -11.47 7.76
CA ALA A 154 11.27 -12.64 8.61
C ALA A 154 10.14 -12.39 9.62
N GLU A 155 10.20 -11.29 10.38
CA GLU A 155 9.15 -10.92 11.33
C GLU A 155 7.79 -10.73 10.66
N ALA A 156 7.76 -10.02 9.54
CA ALA A 156 6.54 -9.79 8.78
C ALA A 156 5.97 -11.11 8.22
N MET A 157 6.83 -12.04 7.81
CA MET A 157 6.42 -13.37 7.34
C MET A 157 5.90 -14.27 8.45
N GLU A 158 6.41 -14.17 9.68
CA GLU A 158 5.84 -14.88 10.84
C GLU A 158 4.41 -14.43 11.08
N VAL A 159 4.17 -13.12 11.07
CA VAL A 159 2.81 -12.57 11.20
C VAL A 159 1.94 -12.98 10.01
N GLU A 160 2.43 -12.85 8.78
CA GLU A 160 1.73 -13.24 7.55
C GLU A 160 1.22 -14.68 7.62
N LYS A 161 2.09 -15.62 8.04
CA LYS A 161 1.78 -17.05 8.15
C LYS A 161 0.80 -17.36 9.30
N SER A 162 0.72 -16.51 10.31
CA SER A 162 -0.22 -16.67 11.44
C SER A 162 -1.64 -16.22 11.12
N LEU A 163 -1.80 -15.42 10.06
CA LEU A 163 -3.09 -14.85 9.67
C LEU A 163 -3.88 -15.83 8.78
N PRO A 164 -5.24 -15.83 8.90
CA PRO A 164 -6.08 -16.64 8.02
C PRO A 164 -6.00 -16.17 6.56
N ASP A 165 -6.34 -17.07 5.64
CA ASP A 165 -6.42 -16.72 4.22
C ASP A 165 -7.41 -15.58 3.98
N VAL A 166 -7.02 -14.68 3.11
CA VAL A 166 -7.90 -13.59 2.64
C VAL A 166 -8.96 -14.20 1.73
N ARG A 167 -10.22 -14.05 2.13
CA ARG A 167 -11.38 -14.46 1.33
C ARG A 167 -12.11 -13.24 0.80
#